data_f586dd32ff432b4d7e390df2be25f8b7
#
_entry.id   f586dd32ff432b4d7e390df2be25f8b7
#
_cell.length_a   1.000
_cell.length_b   1.000
_cell.length_c   1.000
_cell.angle_alpha   90.00
_cell.angle_beta   90.00
_cell.angle_gamma   90.00
#
_symmetry.space_group_name_H-M   'P 1'
#
loop_
_entity.id
_entity.type
_entity.pdbx_description
1 polymer ?
#
loop_
_entity_poly.entity_id
_entity_poly.type
_entity_poly.pdbx_seq_one_letter_code
_entity_poly.pdbx_strand_id
1 'polypeptide(L)'
;MGDMVPVATGAQTAGSVNRPASYAGIVGYKPTFGLIPRDGVKLLAGSLDTVGVLARTVRDAATVAAVLAGAPGAVMHPQTAASDRGERSRLAFARTPIWERAPGTD
;
A
#
# COMPACT_ATOMS: atom_id res chain seq x y z
N MET A 1 -5.12 -9.82 -10.04
CA MET A 1 -3.97 -10.76 -10.15
C MET A 1 -4.54 -12.10 -10.58
N GLY A 2 -4.27 -12.52 -11.80
CA GLY A 2 -4.84 -13.77 -12.31
C GLY A 2 -4.07 -14.99 -11.79
N ASP A 3 -4.15 -15.30 -10.52
CA ASP A 3 -3.56 -16.47 -9.83
C ASP A 3 -2.10 -16.86 -10.20
N MET A 4 -1.39 -15.96 -10.88
CA MET A 4 -0.02 -16.20 -11.30
C MET A 4 1.01 -16.03 -10.18
N VAL A 5 0.77 -15.05 -9.28
CA VAL A 5 1.66 -14.77 -8.14
C VAL A 5 0.85 -14.38 -6.91
N PRO A 6 1.28 -14.76 -5.69
CA PRO A 6 0.59 -14.38 -4.46
C PRO A 6 0.79 -12.91 -4.11
N VAL A 7 1.95 -12.34 -4.43
CA VAL A 7 2.35 -10.96 -4.15
C VAL A 7 3.18 -10.43 -5.30
N ALA A 8 3.09 -9.13 -5.56
CA ALA A 8 3.93 -8.41 -6.49
C ALA A 8 4.43 -7.09 -5.88
N THR A 9 5.53 -6.59 -6.39
CA THR A 9 6.03 -5.26 -6.07
C THR A 9 5.87 -4.33 -7.27
N GLY A 10 5.77 -3.03 -7.01
CA GLY A 10 5.72 -2.02 -8.04
C GLY A 10 6.22 -0.69 -7.50
N ALA A 11 6.49 0.27 -8.37
CA ALA A 11 6.83 1.62 -7.97
C ALA A 11 5.66 2.57 -8.25
N GLN A 12 5.47 3.53 -7.37
CA GLN A 12 4.46 4.57 -7.51
C GLN A 12 5.07 5.95 -7.40
N THR A 13 4.90 6.74 -8.43
CA THR A 13 5.18 8.19 -8.42
C THR A 13 3.96 8.97 -7.91
N ALA A 14 2.79 8.70 -8.48
CA ALA A 14 1.51 9.32 -8.10
C ALA A 14 0.46 8.30 -7.68
N GLY A 15 0.04 7.39 -8.55
CA GLY A 15 -1.02 6.41 -8.29
C GLY A 15 -0.72 4.98 -8.78
N SER A 16 0.51 4.69 -9.21
CA SER A 16 0.82 3.49 -10.01
C SER A 16 0.78 2.16 -9.26
N VAL A 17 0.70 2.16 -7.93
CA VAL A 17 0.44 0.97 -7.10
C VAL A 17 -1.05 0.91 -6.73
N ASN A 18 -1.57 1.99 -6.17
CA ASN A 18 -2.93 2.00 -5.61
C ASN A 18 -4.01 1.94 -6.69
N ARG A 19 -3.79 2.62 -7.82
CA ARG A 19 -4.76 2.65 -8.91
C ARG A 19 -4.96 1.29 -9.57
N PRO A 20 -3.91 0.58 -10.04
CA PRO A 20 -4.10 -0.77 -10.58
C PRO A 20 -4.61 -1.77 -9.54
N ALA A 21 -4.26 -1.63 -8.26
CA ALA A 21 -4.80 -2.45 -7.20
C ALA A 21 -6.33 -2.28 -7.08
N SER A 22 -6.82 -1.04 -7.15
CA SER A 22 -8.24 -0.74 -7.11
C SER A 22 -8.99 -1.38 -8.28
N TYR A 23 -8.48 -1.27 -9.50
CA TYR A 23 -9.09 -1.91 -10.67
C TYR A 23 -9.05 -3.42 -10.62
N ALA A 24 -8.02 -4.00 -10.01
CA ALA A 24 -7.85 -5.44 -9.90
C ALA A 24 -8.56 -6.05 -8.68
N GLY A 25 -9.20 -5.24 -7.82
CA GLY A 25 -9.86 -5.70 -6.60
C GLY A 25 -8.89 -6.34 -5.59
N ILE A 26 -7.67 -5.81 -5.49
CA ILE A 26 -6.63 -6.30 -4.59
C ILE A 26 -6.12 -5.19 -3.68
N VAL A 27 -5.34 -5.54 -2.68
CA VAL A 27 -4.67 -4.59 -1.78
C VAL A 27 -3.45 -3.99 -2.47
N GLY A 28 -3.41 -2.67 -2.57
CA GLY A 28 -2.22 -1.91 -2.95
C GLY A 28 -1.72 -1.10 -1.75
N TYR A 29 -0.50 -1.35 -1.33
CA TYR A 29 0.14 -0.64 -0.24
C TYR A 29 1.33 0.18 -0.74
N LYS A 30 1.20 1.50 -0.66
CA LYS A 30 2.28 2.45 -0.89
C LYS A 30 2.72 3.01 0.47
N PRO A 31 3.88 2.61 1.00
CA PRO A 31 4.39 3.12 2.27
C PRO A 31 4.81 4.60 2.17
N THR A 32 5.23 5.13 3.30
CA THR A 32 5.91 6.43 3.36
C THR A 32 7.17 6.39 2.48
N PHE A 33 7.44 7.50 1.80
CA PHE A 33 8.63 7.67 0.99
C PHE A 33 9.91 7.33 1.80
N GLY A 34 10.78 6.51 1.23
CA GLY A 34 12.01 6.09 1.86
C GLY A 34 11.90 4.95 2.87
N LEU A 35 10.69 4.46 3.20
CA LEU A 35 10.53 3.33 4.12
C LEU A 35 11.09 2.02 3.52
N ILE A 36 10.82 1.77 2.26
CA ILE A 36 11.40 0.65 1.50
C ILE A 36 12.55 1.20 0.65
N PRO A 37 13.75 0.61 0.75
CA PRO A 37 14.89 0.97 -0.09
C PRO A 37 14.56 0.86 -1.58
N ARG A 38 15.20 1.71 -2.38
CA ARG A 38 14.98 1.78 -3.83
C ARG A 38 16.19 1.32 -4.65
N ASP A 39 17.13 0.66 -4.00
CA ASP A 39 18.35 0.17 -4.64
C ASP A 39 17.99 -0.85 -5.72
N GLY A 40 18.55 -0.68 -6.91
CA GLY A 40 18.25 -1.51 -8.07
C GLY A 40 16.93 -1.20 -8.78
N VAL A 41 16.14 -0.22 -8.31
CA VAL A 41 14.89 0.21 -8.96
C VAL A 41 15.17 1.34 -9.94
N LYS A 42 14.72 1.20 -11.18
CA LYS A 42 14.78 2.31 -12.15
C LYS A 42 13.78 3.40 -11.75
N LEU A 43 14.28 4.55 -11.36
CA LEU A 43 13.46 5.68 -10.95
C LEU A 43 12.94 6.47 -12.16
N LEU A 44 11.67 6.90 -12.05
CA LEU A 44 11.06 7.87 -12.97
C LEU A 44 11.18 9.29 -12.40
N ALA A 45 10.88 9.46 -11.12
CA ALA A 45 11.00 10.72 -10.39
C ALA A 45 11.60 10.46 -9.00
N GLY A 46 12.86 10.81 -8.82
CA GLY A 46 13.65 10.48 -7.63
C GLY A 46 13.07 10.99 -6.31
N SER A 47 12.34 12.10 -6.31
CA SER A 47 11.71 12.69 -5.13
C SER A 47 10.32 12.13 -4.80
N LEU A 48 9.71 11.35 -5.70
CA LEU A 48 8.33 10.87 -5.57
C LEU A 48 8.23 9.35 -5.54
N ASP A 49 9.07 8.66 -6.30
CA ASP A 49 8.97 7.22 -6.49
C ASP A 49 9.10 6.46 -5.18
N THR A 50 8.11 5.64 -4.89
CA THR A 50 8.03 4.81 -3.70
C THR A 50 7.76 3.38 -4.13
N VAL A 51 8.56 2.44 -3.63
CA VAL A 51 8.29 1.01 -3.82
C VAL A 51 7.08 0.63 -2.98
N GLY A 52 6.14 -0.07 -3.57
CA GLY A 52 4.93 -0.55 -2.93
C GLY A 52 4.68 -2.02 -3.17
N VAL A 53 3.70 -2.56 -2.49
CA VAL A 53 3.33 -3.98 -2.49
C VAL A 53 1.89 -4.14 -2.97
N LEU A 54 1.66 -5.15 -3.79
CA LEU A 54 0.38 -5.59 -4.29
C LEU A 54 0.13 -7.00 -3.77
N ALA A 55 -0.98 -7.24 -3.08
CA ALA A 55 -1.30 -8.55 -2.51
C ALA A 55 -2.82 -8.78 -2.45
N ARG A 56 -3.25 -10.01 -2.21
CA ARG A 56 -4.67 -10.33 -2.03
C ARG A 56 -5.20 -9.94 -0.67
N THR A 57 -4.35 -9.93 0.35
CA THR A 57 -4.75 -9.56 1.72
C THR A 57 -3.85 -8.47 2.30
N VAL A 58 -4.39 -7.73 3.26
CA VAL A 58 -3.62 -6.73 4.02
C VAL A 58 -2.47 -7.38 4.78
N ARG A 59 -2.68 -8.59 5.30
CA ARG A 59 -1.66 -9.36 6.03
C ARG A 59 -0.46 -9.66 5.14
N ASP A 60 -0.69 -10.14 3.91
CA ASP A 60 0.39 -10.46 2.98
C ASP A 60 1.14 -9.18 2.58
N ALA A 61 0.41 -8.11 2.28
CA ALA A 61 1.02 -6.82 1.97
C ALA A 61 1.90 -6.30 3.12
N ALA A 62 1.42 -6.38 4.35
CA ALA A 62 2.16 -5.95 5.54
C ALA A 62 3.40 -6.82 5.78
N THR A 63 3.28 -8.14 5.63
CA THR A 63 4.40 -9.08 5.80
C THR A 63 5.52 -8.79 4.81
N VAL A 64 5.19 -8.64 3.52
CA VAL A 64 6.19 -8.37 2.50
C VAL A 64 6.78 -6.97 2.65
N ALA A 65 5.97 -5.97 2.98
CA ALA A 65 6.46 -4.62 3.23
C ALA A 65 7.43 -4.56 4.41
N ALA A 66 7.18 -5.30 5.49
CA ALA A 66 8.09 -5.39 6.64
C ALA A 66 9.44 -6.00 6.25
N VAL A 67 9.44 -7.07 5.47
CA VAL A 67 10.66 -7.70 4.96
C VAL A 67 11.44 -6.72 4.09
N LEU A 68 10.78 -6.06 3.14
CA LEU A 68 11.41 -5.11 2.23
C LEU A 68 11.95 -3.86 2.96
N ALA A 69 11.32 -3.47 4.06
CA ALA A 69 11.79 -2.38 4.93
C ALA A 69 12.95 -2.79 5.87
N GLY A 70 13.45 -4.02 5.78
CA GLY A 70 14.52 -4.52 6.63
C GLY A 70 14.08 -4.85 8.07
N ALA A 71 12.78 -4.98 8.32
CA ALA A 71 12.21 -5.27 9.64
C ALA A 71 11.37 -6.57 9.65
N PRO A 72 11.95 -7.73 9.31
CA PRO A 72 11.19 -8.98 9.14
C PRO A 72 10.48 -9.46 10.42
N GLY A 73 10.94 -9.01 11.60
CA GLY A 73 10.28 -9.31 12.89
C GLY A 73 9.10 -8.38 13.21
N ALA A 74 8.97 -7.28 12.50
CA ALA A 74 7.85 -6.35 12.63
C ALA A 74 6.66 -6.77 11.74
N VAL A 75 6.33 -8.06 11.70
CA VAL A 75 5.08 -8.50 11.12
C VAL A 75 3.97 -7.82 11.94
N MET A 76 3.47 -6.73 11.42
CA MET A 76 2.34 -6.02 12.02
C MET A 76 1.16 -6.99 12.07
N HIS A 77 0.97 -7.60 13.25
CA HIS A 77 -0.31 -8.19 13.57
C HIS A 77 -1.31 -7.04 13.61
N PRO A 78 -2.32 -7.01 12.75
CA PRO A 78 -3.34 -5.94 12.77
C PRO A 78 -4.01 -5.79 14.15
N GLN A 79 -3.92 -6.82 14.99
CA GLN A 79 -4.49 -6.86 16.33
C GLN A 79 -3.63 -6.20 17.41
N THR A 80 -2.31 -6.08 17.23
CA THR A 80 -1.44 -5.50 18.27
C THR A 80 -1.40 -3.97 18.25
N ALA A 81 -1.67 -3.34 17.12
CA ALA A 81 -1.73 -1.89 17.06
C ALA A 81 -3.01 -1.29 17.69
N ALA A 82 -4.08 -2.06 17.76
CA ALA A 82 -5.37 -1.59 18.28
C ALA A 82 -5.58 -1.85 19.79
N SER A 83 -4.85 -2.80 20.38
CA SER A 83 -5.12 -3.23 21.75
C SER A 83 -4.40 -2.45 22.83
N ASP A 84 -3.35 -1.70 22.50
CA ASP A 84 -2.44 -1.13 23.51
C ASP A 84 -2.68 0.34 23.86
N ARG A 85 -3.57 1.05 23.18
CA ARG A 85 -3.76 2.49 23.43
C ARG A 85 -5.14 2.94 23.90
N GLY A 86 -6.14 2.06 23.98
CA GLY A 86 -7.48 2.44 24.43
C GLY A 86 -8.15 3.57 23.63
N GLU A 87 -7.45 4.17 22.70
CA GLU A 87 -7.94 5.28 21.87
C GLU A 87 -8.56 4.75 20.58
N ARG A 88 -9.82 5.09 20.37
CA ARG A 88 -10.50 4.83 19.11
C ARG A 88 -9.85 5.67 18.01
N SER A 89 -9.34 5.03 16.96
CA SER A 89 -8.84 5.73 15.79
C SER A 89 -9.93 6.62 15.20
N ARG A 90 -9.60 7.88 14.98
CA ARG A 90 -10.49 8.83 14.28
C ARG A 90 -10.23 8.71 12.79
N LEU A 91 -11.25 8.30 12.06
CA LEU A 91 -11.21 8.22 10.60
C LEU A 91 -11.95 9.43 10.02
N ALA A 92 -11.40 10.02 8.97
CA ALA A 92 -12.05 11.06 8.19
C ALA A 92 -12.27 10.57 6.77
N PHE A 93 -13.46 10.81 6.25
CA PHE A 93 -13.80 10.60 4.85
C PHE A 93 -13.97 11.96 4.19
N ALA A 94 -13.26 12.20 3.09
CA ALA A 94 -13.36 13.44 2.33
C ALA A 94 -13.68 13.14 0.87
N ARG A 95 -14.75 13.72 0.37
CA ARG A 95 -15.05 13.72 -1.07
C ARG A 95 -14.15 14.74 -1.76
N THR A 96 -13.44 14.29 -2.78
CA THR A 96 -12.63 15.18 -3.61
C THR A 96 -13.52 15.93 -4.63
N PRO A 97 -13.05 17.05 -5.21
CA PRO A 97 -13.80 17.77 -6.25
C PRO A 97 -14.12 16.95 -7.51
N ILE A 98 -13.43 15.82 -7.69
CA ILE A 98 -13.66 14.92 -8.84
C ILE A 98 -14.53 13.72 -8.48
N TRP A 99 -15.04 13.62 -7.25
CA TRP A 99 -15.83 12.48 -6.78
C TRP A 99 -17.02 12.17 -7.70
N GLU A 100 -17.79 13.19 -8.03
CA GLU A 100 -18.98 13.08 -8.89
C GLU A 100 -18.69 12.69 -10.34
N ARG A 101 -17.41 12.77 -10.75
CA ARG A 101 -16.96 12.39 -12.09
C ARG A 101 -16.39 10.98 -12.15
N ALA A 102 -16.26 10.32 -11.01
CA ALA A 102 -15.74 8.96 -10.93
C ALA A 102 -16.89 7.96 -11.11
N PRO A 103 -16.87 7.11 -12.15
CA PRO A 103 -17.88 6.08 -12.34
C PRO A 103 -17.91 5.11 -11.16
N GLY A 104 -19.12 4.72 -10.70
CA GLY A 104 -19.29 3.73 -9.64
C GLY A 104 -19.04 4.24 -8.22
N THR A 105 -19.24 5.52 -7.98
CA THR A 105 -19.16 6.13 -6.64
C THR A 105 -20.52 6.28 -5.95
N ASP A 106 -21.57 5.69 -6.52
CA ASP A 106 -22.94 5.68 -5.98
C ASP A 106 -23.09 4.68 -4.84
#